data_9f5888c601eaee170eaf41bac1194060
#
_entry.id   9f5888c601eaee170eaf41bac1194060
#
_cell.length_a   1.000
_cell.length_b   1.000
_cell.length_c   1.000
_cell.angle_alpha   90.00
_cell.angle_beta   90.00
_cell.angle_gamma   90.00
#
_symmetry.space_group_name_H-M   'P 1'
#
loop_
_entity.id
_entity.type
_entity.pdbx_description
1 polymer ?
#
loop_
_entity_poly.entity_id
_entity_poly.type
_entity_poly.pdbx_seq_one_letter_code
_entity_poly.pdbx_strand_id
1 'polypeptide(L)'
;SGTPTTESIQAENFKRILLTLNDDVRVVLIKLADRLHNCRTIEYMPEYKRDKILSETMFIFVPLAHRLGLYGIKSEMENIWLRYKEPEAYNSISARINRDISDKEKSIDEFIAPIEKALSDAGFNFRIKKRVKTPYSIWHKMETKHVPFEQVYDLYAVRIIFTPDTASTESERDQCYHIFSIIT
;
A
#
# COMPACT_ATOMS: atom_id res chain seq x y z
N SER A 1 -27.66 -1.94 32.20
CA SER A 1 -27.49 -2.53 30.87
C SER A 1 -27.30 -1.40 29.88
N GLY A 2 -26.05 -1.01 29.66
CA GLY A 2 -25.69 0.01 28.67
C GLY A 2 -25.74 -0.58 27.28
N THR A 3 -26.32 0.12 26.32
CA THR A 3 -26.21 -0.20 24.89
C THR A 3 -24.73 -0.18 24.50
N PRO A 4 -24.20 -1.21 23.78
CA PRO A 4 -22.80 -1.23 23.37
C PRO A 4 -22.51 -0.03 22.46
N THR A 5 -21.40 0.66 22.71
CA THR A 5 -20.94 1.76 21.86
C THR A 5 -20.56 1.23 20.49
N THR A 6 -20.61 2.06 19.46
CA THR A 6 -20.19 1.69 18.09
C THR A 6 -18.76 1.12 18.05
N GLU A 7 -17.86 1.65 18.88
CA GLU A 7 -16.49 1.16 19.03
C GLU A 7 -16.43 -0.26 19.62
N SER A 8 -17.30 -0.57 20.58
CA SER A 8 -17.40 -1.91 21.18
C SER A 8 -17.85 -2.95 20.15
N ILE A 9 -18.81 -2.60 19.29
CA ILE A 9 -19.31 -3.50 18.22
C ILE A 9 -18.23 -3.72 17.16
N GLN A 10 -17.50 -2.68 16.82
CA GLN A 10 -16.40 -2.77 15.83
C GLN A 10 -15.25 -3.64 16.35
N ALA A 11 -14.86 -3.47 17.61
CA ALA A 11 -13.85 -4.30 18.26
C ALA A 11 -14.26 -5.78 18.31
N GLU A 12 -15.52 -6.06 18.59
CA GLU A 12 -16.06 -7.42 18.60
C GLU A 12 -16.06 -8.05 17.20
N ASN A 13 -16.47 -7.31 16.18
CA ASN A 13 -16.43 -7.76 14.80
C ASN A 13 -14.99 -8.03 14.32
N PHE A 14 -14.04 -7.17 14.68
CA PHE A 14 -12.63 -7.37 14.38
C PHE A 14 -12.08 -8.63 15.05
N LYS A 15 -12.40 -8.83 16.34
CA LYS A 15 -12.04 -10.04 17.09
C LYS A 15 -12.59 -11.31 16.44
N ARG A 16 -13.87 -11.30 16.02
CA ARG A 16 -14.48 -12.45 15.31
C ARG A 16 -13.76 -12.77 14.00
N ILE A 17 -13.40 -11.75 13.22
CA ILE A 17 -12.65 -11.94 11.97
C ILE A 17 -11.27 -12.52 12.27
N LEU A 18 -10.57 -12.02 13.31
CA LEU A 18 -9.27 -12.56 13.73
C LEU A 18 -9.36 -14.00 14.22
N LEU A 19 -10.41 -14.38 14.93
CA LEU A 19 -10.65 -15.77 15.35
C LEU A 19 -10.88 -16.68 14.14
N THR A 20 -11.63 -16.19 13.14
CA THR A 20 -11.86 -16.94 11.89
C THR A 20 -10.55 -17.16 11.09
N LEU A 21 -9.54 -16.27 11.25
CA LEU A 21 -8.22 -16.46 10.64
C LEU A 21 -7.49 -17.72 11.15
N ASN A 22 -7.71 -18.09 12.41
CA ASN A 22 -7.10 -19.30 12.99
C ASN A 22 -7.73 -20.59 12.42
N ASP A 23 -8.98 -20.51 11.97
CA ASP A 23 -9.71 -21.66 11.47
C ASP A 23 -9.50 -21.86 9.96
N ASP A 24 -9.66 -20.80 9.17
CA ASP A 24 -9.46 -20.88 7.71
C ASP A 24 -9.19 -19.48 7.08
N VAL A 25 -7.95 -19.25 6.67
CA VAL A 25 -7.52 -18.01 6.02
C VAL A 25 -8.29 -17.72 4.72
N ARG A 26 -8.79 -18.74 4.02
CA ARG A 26 -9.55 -18.58 2.76
C ARG A 26 -10.83 -17.79 2.98
N VAL A 27 -11.51 -18.00 4.11
CA VAL A 27 -12.72 -17.25 4.48
C VAL A 27 -12.42 -15.76 4.59
N VAL A 28 -11.27 -15.41 5.15
CA VAL A 28 -10.85 -14.02 5.30
C VAL A 28 -10.48 -13.40 3.96
N LEU A 29 -9.81 -14.15 3.08
CA LEU A 29 -9.51 -13.68 1.72
C LEU A 29 -10.79 -13.39 0.93
N ILE A 30 -11.81 -14.26 1.03
CA ILE A 30 -13.12 -14.04 0.40
C ILE A 30 -13.77 -12.77 0.95
N LYS A 31 -13.76 -12.57 2.27
CA LYS A 31 -14.33 -11.36 2.90
C LYS A 31 -13.59 -10.08 2.48
N LEU A 32 -12.26 -10.14 2.34
CA LEU A 32 -11.46 -9.03 1.83
C LEU A 32 -11.79 -8.71 0.37
N ALA A 33 -11.94 -9.74 -0.47
CA ALA A 33 -12.32 -9.58 -1.86
C ALA A 33 -13.73 -8.99 -2.01
N ASP A 34 -14.70 -9.46 -1.22
CA ASP A 34 -16.05 -8.89 -1.18
C ASP A 34 -16.02 -7.43 -0.73
N ARG A 35 -15.27 -7.11 0.34
CA ARG A 35 -15.13 -5.73 0.82
C ARG A 35 -14.51 -4.82 -0.23
N LEU A 36 -13.45 -5.29 -0.90
CA LEU A 36 -12.82 -4.52 -1.98
C LEU A 36 -13.80 -4.27 -3.13
N HIS A 37 -14.58 -5.28 -3.52
CA HIS A 37 -15.64 -5.12 -4.51
C HIS A 37 -16.67 -4.06 -4.08
N ASN A 38 -17.14 -4.12 -2.83
CA ASN A 38 -18.06 -3.15 -2.28
C ASN A 38 -17.47 -1.72 -2.26
N CYS A 39 -16.18 -1.58 -1.98
CA CYS A 39 -15.48 -0.28 -2.07
C CYS A 39 -15.42 0.23 -3.52
N ARG A 40 -15.11 -0.63 -4.49
CA ARG A 40 -15.04 -0.26 -5.91
C ARG A 40 -16.39 0.16 -6.48
N THR A 41 -17.47 -0.38 -5.96
CA THR A 41 -18.85 -0.13 -6.42
C THR A 41 -19.65 0.76 -5.47
N ILE A 42 -18.97 1.47 -4.57
CA ILE A 42 -19.61 2.23 -3.49
C ILE A 42 -20.51 3.36 -3.99
N GLU A 43 -20.21 3.91 -5.17
CA GLU A 43 -20.99 4.97 -5.82
C GLU A 43 -22.43 4.54 -6.14
N TYR A 44 -22.65 3.26 -6.39
CA TYR A 44 -23.99 2.70 -6.66
C TYR A 44 -24.79 2.38 -5.39
N MET A 45 -24.19 2.57 -4.22
CA MET A 45 -24.84 2.29 -2.95
C MET A 45 -25.55 3.52 -2.39
N PRO A 46 -26.66 3.33 -1.66
CA PRO A 46 -27.31 4.41 -0.92
C PRO A 46 -26.35 5.08 0.07
N GLU A 47 -26.45 6.40 0.21
CA GLU A 47 -25.53 7.21 1.03
C GLU A 47 -25.39 6.69 2.47
N TYR A 48 -26.49 6.34 3.12
CA TYR A 48 -26.50 5.81 4.48
C TYR A 48 -25.69 4.51 4.67
N LYS A 49 -25.48 3.73 3.58
CA LYS A 49 -24.65 2.53 3.59
C LYS A 49 -23.17 2.84 3.34
N ARG A 50 -22.89 3.90 2.57
CA ARG A 50 -21.51 4.26 2.21
C ARG A 50 -20.68 4.55 3.44
N ASP A 51 -21.17 5.35 4.37
CA ASP A 51 -20.46 5.71 5.60
C ASP A 51 -20.13 4.50 6.46
N LYS A 52 -21.06 3.58 6.60
CA LYS A 52 -20.83 2.34 7.33
C LYS A 52 -19.75 1.49 6.66
N ILE A 53 -19.84 1.30 5.34
CA ILE A 53 -18.88 0.50 4.57
C ILE A 53 -17.48 1.12 4.67
N LEU A 54 -17.36 2.43 4.50
CA LEU A 54 -16.08 3.14 4.58
C LEU A 54 -15.48 3.06 5.97
N SER A 55 -16.27 3.23 7.02
CA SER A 55 -15.81 3.11 8.41
C SER A 55 -15.32 1.70 8.72
N GLU A 56 -16.12 0.67 8.42
CA GLU A 56 -15.71 -0.73 8.62
C GLU A 56 -14.47 -1.07 7.79
N THR A 57 -14.35 -0.54 6.58
CA THR A 57 -13.18 -0.75 5.72
C THR A 57 -11.91 -0.26 6.41
N MET A 58 -11.92 0.96 6.93
CA MET A 58 -10.73 1.53 7.57
C MET A 58 -10.41 0.89 8.91
N PHE A 59 -11.42 0.58 9.74
CA PHE A 59 -11.18 0.04 11.08
C PHE A 59 -10.92 -1.46 11.13
N ILE A 60 -11.43 -2.23 10.15
CA ILE A 60 -11.36 -3.69 10.17
C ILE A 60 -10.52 -4.22 9.02
N PHE A 61 -10.89 -3.87 7.77
CA PHE A 61 -10.35 -4.55 6.59
C PHE A 61 -8.98 -4.03 6.16
N VAL A 62 -8.70 -2.74 6.33
CA VAL A 62 -7.39 -2.16 6.07
C VAL A 62 -6.31 -2.73 7.01
N PRO A 63 -6.50 -2.77 8.34
CA PRO A 63 -5.57 -3.45 9.25
C PRO A 63 -5.42 -4.95 8.96
N LEU A 64 -6.51 -5.61 8.58
CA LEU A 64 -6.50 -7.03 8.23
C LEU A 64 -5.67 -7.30 6.97
N ALA A 65 -5.89 -6.53 5.91
CA ALA A 65 -5.11 -6.60 4.67
C ALA A 65 -3.62 -6.32 4.93
N HIS A 66 -3.31 -5.35 5.80
CA HIS A 66 -1.94 -5.06 6.22
C HIS A 66 -1.29 -6.26 6.90
N ARG A 67 -1.98 -6.88 7.87
CA ARG A 67 -1.47 -8.04 8.62
C ARG A 67 -1.22 -9.25 7.73
N LEU A 68 -2.02 -9.42 6.69
CA LEU A 68 -1.86 -10.50 5.69
C LEU A 68 -0.85 -10.17 4.60
N GLY A 69 -0.21 -8.99 4.62
CA GLY A 69 0.74 -8.56 3.59
C GLY A 69 0.09 -8.19 2.25
N LEU A 70 -1.23 -8.04 2.21
CA LEU A 70 -2.01 -7.72 1.01
C LEU A 70 -2.00 -6.19 0.77
N TYR A 71 -0.80 -5.63 0.61
CA TYR A 71 -0.59 -4.18 0.54
C TYR A 71 -1.29 -3.50 -0.64
N GLY A 72 -1.47 -4.20 -1.76
CA GLY A 72 -2.23 -3.69 -2.90
C GLY A 72 -3.69 -3.44 -2.54
N ILE A 73 -4.36 -4.44 -1.93
CA ILE A 73 -5.74 -4.34 -1.47
C ILE A 73 -5.89 -3.26 -0.40
N LYS A 74 -4.98 -3.24 0.58
CA LYS A 74 -4.92 -2.21 1.62
C LYS A 74 -4.90 -0.81 1.00
N SER A 75 -3.93 -0.54 0.14
CA SER A 75 -3.73 0.79 -0.45
C SER A 75 -4.91 1.22 -1.32
N GLU A 76 -5.54 0.28 -2.05
CA GLU A 76 -6.72 0.60 -2.86
C GLU A 76 -7.92 0.98 -1.99
N MET A 77 -8.19 0.23 -0.92
CA MET A 77 -9.25 0.55 0.04
C MET A 77 -9.03 1.91 0.72
N GLU A 78 -7.80 2.19 1.14
CA GLU A 78 -7.40 3.48 1.73
C GLU A 78 -7.64 4.65 0.77
N ASN A 79 -7.27 4.51 -0.51
CA ASN A 79 -7.47 5.56 -1.51
C ASN A 79 -8.94 5.76 -1.86
N ILE A 80 -9.74 4.70 -1.91
CA ILE A 80 -11.19 4.81 -2.09
C ILE A 80 -11.79 5.57 -0.92
N TRP A 81 -11.40 5.23 0.31
CA TRP A 81 -11.86 5.95 1.51
C TRP A 81 -11.51 7.45 1.43
N LEU A 82 -10.26 7.80 1.13
CA LEU A 82 -9.82 9.20 1.04
C LEU A 82 -10.60 9.97 -0.02
N ARG A 83 -10.83 9.35 -1.19
CA ARG A 83 -11.59 9.98 -2.29
C ARG A 83 -13.01 10.35 -1.88
N TYR A 84 -13.62 9.56 -0.99
CA TYR A 84 -15.01 9.81 -0.55
C TYR A 84 -15.09 10.69 0.68
N LYS A 85 -14.14 10.61 1.61
CA LYS A 85 -14.17 11.35 2.86
C LYS A 85 -13.48 12.71 2.77
N GLU A 86 -12.41 12.80 1.99
CA GLU A 86 -11.59 14.01 1.81
C GLU A 86 -11.33 14.25 0.31
N PRO A 87 -12.39 14.49 -0.50
CA PRO A 87 -12.27 14.57 -1.96
C PRO A 87 -11.36 15.70 -2.43
N GLU A 88 -11.34 16.84 -1.76
CA GLU A 88 -10.47 17.97 -2.11
C GLU A 88 -8.99 17.61 -1.89
N ALA A 89 -8.68 17.01 -0.75
CA ALA A 89 -7.33 16.55 -0.45
C ALA A 89 -6.89 15.46 -1.44
N TYR A 90 -7.74 14.47 -1.73
CA TYR A 90 -7.47 13.42 -2.70
C TYR A 90 -7.15 13.99 -4.08
N ASN A 91 -7.98 14.90 -4.60
CA ASN A 91 -7.81 15.50 -5.93
C ASN A 91 -6.55 16.37 -6.00
N SER A 92 -6.32 17.20 -4.98
CA SER A 92 -5.14 18.07 -4.91
C SER A 92 -3.85 17.25 -4.89
N ILE A 93 -3.76 16.23 -4.02
CA ILE A 93 -2.58 15.36 -3.91
C ILE A 93 -2.37 14.57 -5.19
N SER A 94 -3.43 13.98 -5.75
CA SER A 94 -3.35 13.20 -6.99
C SER A 94 -2.86 14.05 -8.18
N ALA A 95 -3.34 15.28 -8.30
CA ALA A 95 -2.88 16.21 -9.34
C ALA A 95 -1.40 16.58 -9.19
N ARG A 96 -0.92 16.74 -7.95
CA ARG A 96 0.50 17.01 -7.67
C ARG A 96 1.37 15.79 -7.98
N ILE A 97 0.97 14.60 -7.55
CA ILE A 97 1.68 13.36 -7.86
C ILE A 97 1.83 13.20 -9.38
N ASN A 98 0.75 13.39 -10.14
CA ASN A 98 0.77 13.22 -11.60
C ASN A 98 1.72 14.22 -12.29
N ARG A 99 1.77 15.47 -11.84
CA ARG A 99 2.74 16.46 -12.33
C ARG A 99 4.18 16.04 -12.01
N ASP A 100 4.43 15.71 -10.74
CA ASP A 100 5.77 15.29 -10.29
C ASP A 100 6.26 14.03 -11.04
N ILE A 101 5.38 13.07 -11.33
CA ILE A 101 5.73 11.88 -12.11
C ILE A 101 6.19 12.30 -13.51
N SER A 102 5.38 13.11 -14.20
CA SER A 102 5.70 13.57 -15.56
C SER A 102 7.03 14.30 -15.63
N ASP A 103 7.30 15.15 -14.64
CA ASP A 103 8.53 15.97 -14.60
C ASP A 103 9.78 15.14 -14.23
N LYS A 104 9.63 14.09 -13.44
CA LYS A 104 10.75 13.31 -12.89
C LYS A 104 10.98 11.95 -13.57
N GLU A 105 10.09 11.52 -14.45
CA GLU A 105 10.17 10.19 -15.06
C GLU A 105 11.53 9.97 -15.74
N LYS A 106 11.99 10.95 -16.54
CA LYS A 106 13.28 10.88 -17.20
C LYS A 106 14.46 10.81 -16.22
N SER A 107 14.44 11.62 -15.17
CA SER A 107 15.49 11.61 -14.13
C SER A 107 15.53 10.29 -13.36
N ILE A 108 14.37 9.67 -13.12
CA ILE A 108 14.29 8.35 -12.46
C ILE A 108 14.87 7.28 -13.38
N ASP A 109 14.61 7.34 -14.69
CA ASP A 109 15.16 6.40 -15.65
C ASP A 109 16.67 6.56 -15.80
N GLU A 110 17.16 7.80 -15.86
CA GLU A 110 18.59 8.11 -15.87
C GLU A 110 19.30 7.61 -14.58
N PHE A 111 18.63 7.65 -13.45
CA PHE A 111 19.14 7.09 -12.18
C PHE A 111 19.15 5.56 -12.18
N ILE A 112 18.13 4.92 -12.75
CA ILE A 112 18.00 3.46 -12.78
C ILE A 112 18.98 2.81 -13.76
N ALA A 113 19.23 3.41 -14.92
CA ALA A 113 20.03 2.81 -15.98
C ALA A 113 21.43 2.32 -15.55
N PRO A 114 22.23 3.09 -14.78
CA PRO A 114 23.51 2.60 -14.30
C PRO A 114 23.39 1.42 -13.31
N ILE A 115 22.31 1.40 -12.52
CA ILE A 115 22.03 0.31 -11.58
C ILE A 115 21.70 -0.98 -12.34
N GLU A 116 20.84 -0.90 -13.36
CA GLU A 116 20.50 -2.05 -14.22
C GLU A 116 21.74 -2.61 -14.91
N LYS A 117 22.58 -1.72 -15.43
CA LYS A 117 23.83 -2.12 -16.07
C LYS A 117 24.75 -2.84 -15.08
N ALA A 118 25.01 -2.26 -13.92
CA ALA A 118 25.92 -2.81 -12.91
C ALA A 118 25.46 -4.19 -12.40
N LEU A 119 24.16 -4.36 -12.15
CA LEU A 119 23.59 -5.63 -11.71
C LEU A 119 23.61 -6.69 -12.82
N SER A 120 23.39 -6.29 -14.08
CA SER A 120 23.47 -7.18 -15.22
C SER A 120 24.91 -7.63 -15.48
N ASP A 121 25.87 -6.71 -15.41
CA ASP A 121 27.31 -7.00 -15.55
C ASP A 121 27.80 -7.96 -14.43
N ALA A 122 27.21 -7.86 -13.23
CA ALA A 122 27.49 -8.76 -12.11
C ALA A 122 26.73 -10.11 -12.21
N GLY A 123 25.90 -10.33 -13.23
CA GLY A 123 25.24 -11.60 -13.50
C GLY A 123 23.99 -11.86 -12.66
N PHE A 124 23.43 -10.87 -11.97
CA PHE A 124 22.21 -11.04 -11.20
C PHE A 124 20.97 -11.17 -12.11
N ASN A 125 20.07 -12.07 -11.73
CA ASN A 125 18.74 -12.13 -12.31
C ASN A 125 17.78 -11.29 -11.45
N PHE A 126 17.35 -10.14 -11.97
CA PHE A 126 16.59 -9.16 -11.23
C PHE A 126 15.51 -8.47 -12.09
N ARG A 127 14.61 -7.78 -11.41
CA ARG A 127 13.68 -6.81 -12.00
C ARG A 127 13.59 -5.57 -11.15
N ILE A 128 13.47 -4.42 -11.78
CA ILE A 128 13.28 -3.15 -11.09
C ILE A 128 11.80 -2.77 -11.13
N LYS A 129 11.25 -2.38 -9.98
CA LYS A 129 9.91 -1.81 -9.87
C LYS A 129 10.00 -0.39 -9.33
N LYS A 130 9.46 0.54 -10.07
CA LYS A 130 9.20 1.90 -9.60
C LYS A 130 7.93 1.89 -8.75
N ARG A 131 7.95 2.56 -7.64
CA ARG A 131 6.78 2.74 -6.77
C ARG A 131 6.61 4.21 -6.44
N VAL A 132 5.40 4.69 -6.65
CA VAL A 132 4.97 6.01 -6.17
C VAL A 132 4.10 5.82 -4.94
N LYS A 133 4.24 6.69 -3.95
CA LYS A 133 3.34 6.68 -2.79
C LYS A 133 1.92 7.01 -3.21
N THR A 134 0.98 6.34 -2.56
CA THR A 134 -0.46 6.55 -2.81
C THR A 134 -0.92 7.87 -2.22
N PRO A 135 -1.96 8.50 -2.78
CA PRO A 135 -2.55 9.72 -2.23
C PRO A 135 -2.88 9.62 -0.74
N TYR A 136 -3.45 8.50 -0.30
CA TYR A 136 -3.73 8.27 1.12
C TYR A 136 -2.46 8.28 1.98
N SER A 137 -1.39 7.61 1.54
CA SER A 137 -0.14 7.56 2.29
C SER A 137 0.49 8.95 2.46
N ILE A 138 0.36 9.81 1.46
CA ILE A 138 0.85 11.18 1.50
C ILE A 138 -0.03 12.02 2.42
N TRP A 139 -1.35 11.99 2.21
CA TRP A 139 -2.32 12.68 3.05
C TRP A 139 -2.15 12.32 4.53
N HIS A 140 -2.10 11.04 4.85
CA HIS A 140 -1.93 10.56 6.22
C HIS A 140 -0.62 11.07 6.85
N LYS A 141 0.48 11.15 6.07
CA LYS A 141 1.74 11.69 6.54
C LYS A 141 1.66 13.21 6.77
N MET A 142 0.97 13.94 5.89
CA MET A 142 0.72 15.39 6.06
C MET A 142 -0.08 15.64 7.33
N GLU A 143 -1.17 14.91 7.55
CA GLU A 143 -2.04 15.04 8.74
C GLU A 143 -1.32 14.67 10.04
N THR A 144 -0.64 13.53 10.07
CA THR A 144 0.00 13.04 11.30
C THR A 144 1.25 13.82 11.69
N LYS A 145 1.98 14.38 10.73
CA LYS A 145 3.19 15.16 10.97
C LYS A 145 2.97 16.67 10.91
N HIS A 146 1.76 17.11 10.55
CA HIS A 146 1.41 18.50 10.35
C HIS A 146 2.37 19.22 9.38
N VAL A 147 2.68 18.56 8.26
CA VAL A 147 3.60 19.08 7.23
C VAL A 147 2.89 19.25 5.90
N PRO A 148 3.28 20.27 5.09
CA PRO A 148 2.75 20.42 3.73
C PRO A 148 3.30 19.32 2.80
N PHE A 149 2.68 19.19 1.63
CA PHE A 149 3.04 18.20 0.60
C PHE A 149 4.54 18.26 0.23
N GLU A 150 5.09 19.47 0.11
CA GLU A 150 6.49 19.71 -0.27
C GLU A 150 7.51 19.13 0.73
N GLN A 151 7.08 18.87 1.96
CA GLN A 151 7.90 18.25 3.01
C GLN A 151 7.70 16.70 3.10
N VAL A 152 6.93 16.13 2.20
CA VAL A 152 6.83 14.68 2.06
C VAL A 152 7.90 14.20 1.06
N TYR A 153 9.12 13.95 1.54
CA TYR A 153 10.29 13.66 0.70
C TYR A 153 10.20 12.27 0.13
N ASP A 154 9.81 11.28 0.43
CA ASP A 154 9.94 9.92 -0.10
C ASP A 154 8.75 9.52 -1.01
N LEU A 155 8.43 10.38 -1.98
CA LEU A 155 7.32 10.14 -2.92
C LEU A 155 7.59 8.95 -3.85
N TYR A 156 8.85 8.73 -4.18
CA TYR A 156 9.30 7.68 -5.10
C TYR A 156 10.17 6.69 -4.38
N ALA A 157 10.04 5.43 -4.76
CA ALA A 157 10.93 4.36 -4.35
C ALA A 157 11.24 3.46 -5.54
N VAL A 158 12.49 3.03 -5.63
CA VAL A 158 12.92 1.99 -6.56
C VAL A 158 13.10 0.71 -5.76
N ARG A 159 12.52 -0.37 -6.24
CA ARG A 159 12.63 -1.69 -5.63
C ARG A 159 13.31 -2.64 -6.60
N ILE A 160 14.43 -3.19 -6.19
CA ILE A 160 15.11 -4.27 -6.88
C ILE A 160 14.61 -5.58 -6.31
N ILE A 161 14.09 -6.44 -7.16
CA ILE A 161 13.63 -7.79 -6.83
C ILE A 161 14.52 -8.74 -7.60
N PHE A 162 15.33 -9.51 -6.90
CA PHE A 162 16.23 -10.47 -7.52
C PHE A 162 15.76 -11.91 -7.24
N THR A 163 16.15 -12.82 -8.12
CA THR A 163 15.98 -14.26 -7.91
C THR A 163 17.32 -14.78 -7.40
N PRO A 164 17.37 -15.34 -6.18
CA PRO A 164 18.61 -15.88 -5.64
C PRO A 164 19.16 -16.98 -6.54
N ASP A 165 20.49 -16.95 -6.75
CA ASP A 165 21.18 -18.05 -7.41
C ASP A 165 21.36 -19.20 -6.42
N THR A 166 20.58 -20.27 -6.61
CA THR A 166 20.62 -21.47 -5.76
C THR A 166 21.86 -22.34 -6.03
N ALA A 167 22.61 -22.11 -7.11
CA ALA A 167 23.86 -22.79 -7.38
C ALA A 167 25.07 -22.10 -6.75
N SER A 168 24.90 -20.86 -6.29
CA SER A 168 25.92 -20.10 -5.58
C SER A 168 26.17 -20.69 -4.19
N THR A 169 27.39 -20.58 -3.70
CA THR A 169 27.75 -20.88 -2.31
C THR A 169 27.33 -19.76 -1.34
N GLU A 170 26.96 -18.60 -1.85
CA GLU A 170 26.50 -17.47 -1.05
C GLU A 170 25.04 -17.68 -0.61
N SER A 171 24.71 -17.30 0.62
CA SER A 171 23.32 -17.28 1.09
C SER A 171 22.52 -16.18 0.36
N GLU A 172 21.18 -16.30 0.33
CA GLU A 172 20.31 -15.25 -0.19
C GLU A 172 20.59 -13.88 0.45
N ARG A 173 20.93 -13.89 1.73
CA ARG A 173 21.27 -12.69 2.48
C ARG A 173 22.57 -12.06 1.98
N ASP A 174 23.59 -12.88 1.72
CA ASP A 174 24.88 -12.39 1.23
C ASP A 174 24.74 -11.84 -0.20
N GLN A 175 23.98 -12.51 -1.05
CA GLN A 175 23.62 -12.00 -2.38
C GLN A 175 22.89 -10.66 -2.30
N CYS A 176 21.99 -10.48 -1.33
CA CYS A 176 21.31 -9.20 -1.09
C CYS A 176 22.30 -8.09 -0.68
N TYR A 177 23.25 -8.39 0.20
CA TYR A 177 24.32 -7.45 0.56
C TYR A 177 25.27 -7.15 -0.59
N HIS A 178 25.55 -8.13 -1.43
CA HIS A 178 26.35 -7.92 -2.64
C HIS A 178 25.64 -6.95 -3.60
N ILE A 179 24.34 -7.15 -3.87
CA ILE A 179 23.53 -6.19 -4.64
C ILE A 179 23.59 -4.79 -4.00
N PHE A 180 23.41 -4.70 -2.68
CA PHE A 180 23.47 -3.42 -1.98
C PHE A 180 24.84 -2.74 -2.17
N SER A 181 25.95 -3.48 -2.10
CA SER A 181 27.29 -2.93 -2.30
C SER A 181 27.56 -2.44 -3.73
N ILE A 182 26.85 -3.00 -4.73
CA ILE A 182 26.98 -2.56 -6.14
C ILE A 182 26.29 -1.21 -6.37
N ILE A 183 25.21 -0.93 -5.63
CA ILE A 183 24.35 0.25 -5.86
C ILE A 183 24.64 1.42 -4.92
N THR A 184 25.52 1.25 -3.94
CA THR A 184 25.95 2.29 -2.98
C THR A 184 27.37 2.75 -3.27
#